data_3bf09f7c8ac1c5115c593efe5deda466
#
_entry.id   3bf09f7c8ac1c5115c593efe5deda466
#
_cell.length_a   1.000
_cell.length_b   1.000
_cell.length_c   1.000
_cell.angle_alpha   90.00
_cell.angle_beta   90.00
_cell.angle_gamma   90.00
#
_symmetry.space_group_name_H-M   'P 1'
#
loop_
_entity.id
_entity.type
_entity.pdbx_description
1 polymer ?
#
loop_
_entity_poly.entity_id
_entity_poly.type
_entity_poly.pdbx_seq_one_letter_code
_entity_poly.pdbx_strand_id
1 'polypeptide(L)'
;MVEGKIVQCIGAVIDVEFPPGHIPKIYDALVLEGSGLTLEVQQQLGDGVVRTICLGSSDGLRRGLMVKNTGHPISVPVGKATLGRIMDVLGRPIDEAGPIDSEHTRSIHQKAPAFEELSPSTELLETGIKVIDLICPFAKGGKVGLFGGAGVGKTVNMMELINNIAKEHGGYSVFAGVGERTREGNDFYHEMKDSNVLDKVTLVYGQMNEPPGNRLRVALTGLTIAEYFRDEGLDVLFFVDNIYRFTLAGTEVSALLGRMPSAVGYQPTLAEEMGKLQERITSTRTGSITSVQAVYVPADDLTDPSPATTFGHLDATVVLSRDIASLGIYPAVDPLDSTSRQIDPNVIGEEHYSITRGVQQTLQRYKELRDIIAILGMDELAPEDKLAVARARKIQRFLSQPFHVAEVFTGTPGKYVSLKETIRGFKMIVDGECDSLPEQAFYMVGKIDEAFEKARKMK
;
A
#
# COMPACT_ATOMS: atom_id res chain seq x y z
N MET A 1 14.75 7.96 35.43
CA MET A 1 14.68 8.69 34.14
C MET A 1 15.25 10.07 34.34
N VAL A 2 16.06 10.54 33.39
CA VAL A 2 16.67 11.88 33.46
C VAL A 2 15.62 12.90 33.01
N GLU A 3 15.55 14.02 33.72
CA GLU A 3 14.62 15.11 33.45
C GLU A 3 15.30 16.26 32.70
N GLY A 4 14.58 16.81 31.75
CA GLY A 4 14.94 18.01 31.03
C GLY A 4 13.87 19.08 31.17
N LYS A 5 14.20 20.29 30.76
CA LYS A 5 13.34 21.46 30.88
C LYS A 5 13.11 22.07 29.49
N ILE A 6 11.86 22.36 29.14
CA ILE A 6 11.54 23.06 27.91
C ILE A 6 12.09 24.49 27.96
N VAL A 7 12.86 24.85 26.95
CA VAL A 7 13.49 26.18 26.83
C VAL A 7 12.94 26.99 25.68
N GLN A 8 12.35 26.35 24.67
CA GLN A 8 11.76 27.04 23.53
C GLN A 8 10.64 26.21 22.90
N CYS A 9 9.56 26.87 22.47
CA CYS A 9 8.46 26.28 21.76
C CYS A 9 8.21 27.08 20.48
N ILE A 10 8.33 26.43 19.31
CA ILE A 10 8.04 27.02 18.00
C ILE A 10 7.08 26.07 17.27
N GLY A 11 5.77 26.26 17.46
CA GLY A 11 4.78 25.36 16.90
C GLY A 11 4.98 23.93 17.37
N ALA A 12 5.19 23.01 16.42
CA ALA A 12 5.42 21.60 16.69
C ALA A 12 6.88 21.26 17.07
N VAL A 13 7.79 22.25 17.07
CA VAL A 13 9.20 22.08 17.44
C VAL A 13 9.42 22.55 18.86
N ILE A 14 9.96 21.69 19.70
CA ILE A 14 10.19 21.95 21.12
C ILE A 14 11.66 21.72 21.44
N ASP A 15 12.33 22.72 21.98
CA ASP A 15 13.71 22.61 22.44
C ASP A 15 13.73 22.32 23.94
N VAL A 16 14.49 21.31 24.32
CA VAL A 16 14.59 20.82 25.70
C VAL A 16 16.06 20.82 26.15
N GLU A 17 16.34 21.38 27.33
CA GLU A 17 17.65 21.40 27.93
C GLU A 17 17.80 20.27 28.95
N PHE A 18 18.88 19.52 28.84
CA PHE A 18 19.24 18.44 29.76
C PHE A 18 20.56 18.74 30.49
N PRO A 19 20.76 18.16 31.68
CA PRO A 19 22.04 18.29 32.40
C PRO A 19 23.21 17.75 31.58
N PRO A 20 24.44 18.32 31.79
CA PRO A 20 25.64 17.81 31.14
C PRO A 20 25.86 16.31 31.40
N GLY A 21 26.24 15.58 30.35
CA GLY A 21 26.43 14.13 30.40
C GLY A 21 25.15 13.29 30.31
N HIS A 22 23.99 13.92 30.23
CA HIS A 22 22.69 13.25 30.16
C HIS A 22 21.87 13.67 28.92
N ILE A 23 22.54 13.98 27.82
CA ILE A 23 21.90 14.45 26.59
C ILE A 23 21.23 13.26 25.87
N PRO A 24 19.93 13.37 25.52
CA PRO A 24 19.22 12.33 24.76
C PRO A 24 19.88 12.08 23.42
N LYS A 25 19.76 10.83 22.97
CA LYS A 25 20.19 10.44 21.62
C LYS A 25 19.14 10.85 20.59
N ILE A 26 19.56 10.94 19.34
CA ILE A 26 18.64 11.13 18.23
C ILE A 26 17.59 10.01 18.24
N TYR A 27 16.35 10.37 18.04
CA TYR A 27 15.14 9.52 18.09
C TYR A 27 14.69 9.07 19.49
N ASP A 28 15.39 9.43 20.55
CA ASP A 28 14.88 9.16 21.89
C ASP A 28 13.49 9.79 22.08
N ALA A 29 12.60 9.03 22.70
CA ALA A 29 11.27 9.53 23.07
C ALA A 29 11.34 10.22 24.42
N LEU A 30 10.86 11.45 24.47
CA LEU A 30 10.72 12.24 25.68
C LEU A 30 9.24 12.38 26.02
N VAL A 31 8.89 12.29 27.29
CA VAL A 31 7.49 12.37 27.73
C VAL A 31 7.30 13.58 28.63
N LEU A 32 6.33 14.43 28.27
CA LEU A 32 5.96 15.59 29.08
C LEU A 32 5.25 15.14 30.35
N GLU A 33 5.68 15.65 31.46
CA GLU A 33 5.10 15.35 32.76
C GLU A 33 3.65 15.91 32.83
N GLY A 34 2.72 15.09 33.26
CA GLY A 34 1.31 15.46 33.41
C GLY A 34 0.42 15.12 32.21
N SER A 35 0.77 15.54 31.01
CA SER A 35 -0.06 15.30 29.79
C SER A 35 0.23 14.00 29.06
N GLY A 36 1.44 13.45 29.27
CA GLY A 36 1.89 12.28 28.53
C GLY A 36 2.22 12.54 27.05
N LEU A 37 2.31 13.81 26.64
CA LEU A 37 2.72 14.16 25.27
C LEU A 37 4.12 13.65 25.01
N THR A 38 4.31 12.97 23.88
CA THR A 38 5.61 12.43 23.48
C THR A 38 6.29 13.39 22.51
N LEU A 39 7.60 13.60 22.76
CA LEU A 39 8.49 14.38 21.90
C LEU A 39 9.55 13.42 21.35
N GLU A 40 9.89 13.56 20.08
CA GLU A 40 10.96 12.79 19.46
C GLU A 40 12.16 13.68 19.19
N VAL A 41 13.33 13.29 19.67
CA VAL A 41 14.58 14.03 19.47
C VAL A 41 15.01 13.96 18.00
N GLN A 42 15.18 15.12 17.37
CA GLN A 42 15.59 15.25 15.98
C GLN A 42 17.04 15.73 15.83
N GLN A 43 17.49 16.63 16.68
CA GLN A 43 18.79 17.26 16.60
C GLN A 43 19.36 17.52 18.00
N GLN A 44 20.67 17.45 18.11
CA GLN A 44 21.42 17.93 19.28
C GLN A 44 22.00 19.29 18.89
N LEU A 45 21.57 20.36 19.60
CA LEU A 45 21.97 21.74 19.27
C LEU A 45 23.25 22.20 19.96
N GLY A 46 23.79 21.39 20.87
CA GLY A 46 24.89 21.80 21.76
C GLY A 46 24.36 22.44 23.05
N ASP A 47 25.28 22.64 24.01
CA ASP A 47 25.00 23.23 25.34
C ASP A 47 23.89 22.51 26.12
N GLY A 48 23.73 21.19 25.90
CA GLY A 48 22.74 20.38 26.59
C GLY A 48 21.32 20.51 26.01
N VAL A 49 21.13 21.20 24.89
CA VAL A 49 19.83 21.42 24.26
C VAL A 49 19.60 20.44 23.11
N VAL A 50 18.45 19.80 23.09
CA VAL A 50 17.99 18.96 21.98
C VAL A 50 16.75 19.57 21.36
N ARG A 51 16.67 19.48 20.05
CA ARG A 51 15.49 19.89 19.28
C ARG A 51 14.61 18.69 18.99
N THR A 52 13.34 18.82 19.31
CA THR A 52 12.36 17.73 19.18
C THR A 52 11.16 18.14 18.34
N ILE A 53 10.46 17.15 17.79
CA ILE A 53 9.12 17.34 17.24
C ILE A 53 8.10 16.70 18.17
N CYS A 54 6.94 17.33 18.33
CA CYS A 54 5.88 16.75 19.14
C CYS A 54 5.02 15.77 18.34
N LEU A 55 4.60 14.71 18.99
CA LEU A 55 3.71 13.67 18.47
C LEU A 55 2.34 13.78 19.14
N GLY A 56 1.75 14.93 19.00
CA GLY A 56 0.49 15.33 19.57
C GLY A 56 0.35 16.84 19.53
N SER A 57 -0.74 17.38 20.11
CA SER A 57 -0.95 18.81 20.15
C SER A 57 0.09 19.49 21.04
N SER A 58 0.69 20.57 20.52
CA SER A 58 1.58 21.43 21.27
C SER A 58 0.87 22.53 22.07
N ASP A 59 -0.47 22.55 22.03
CA ASP A 59 -1.27 23.55 22.73
C ASP A 59 -1.01 23.49 24.26
N GLY A 60 -0.75 24.65 24.83
CA GLY A 60 -0.49 24.77 26.28
C GLY A 60 0.97 24.51 26.68
N LEU A 61 1.83 24.16 25.74
CA LEU A 61 3.27 24.03 26.03
C LEU A 61 3.91 25.39 26.30
N ARG A 62 4.77 25.43 27.29
CA ARG A 62 5.49 26.65 27.70
C ARG A 62 6.89 26.33 28.21
N ARG A 63 7.71 27.32 28.25
CA ARG A 63 9.04 27.22 28.89
C ARG A 63 8.88 26.81 30.37
N GLY A 64 9.81 25.99 30.81
CA GLY A 64 9.90 25.58 32.20
C GLY A 64 9.17 24.28 32.53
N LEU A 65 8.38 23.73 31.59
CA LEU A 65 7.76 22.44 31.82
C LEU A 65 8.81 21.33 31.80
N MET A 66 8.65 20.35 32.67
CA MET A 66 9.61 19.24 32.81
C MET A 66 9.27 18.10 31.87
N VAL A 67 10.30 17.51 31.30
CA VAL A 67 10.20 16.42 30.32
C VAL A 67 11.11 15.30 30.77
N LYS A 68 10.65 14.07 30.73
CA LYS A 68 11.42 12.88 31.07
C LYS A 68 11.95 12.18 29.83
N ASN A 69 13.24 11.87 29.81
CA ASN A 69 13.82 11.03 28.78
C ASN A 69 13.53 9.57 29.08
N THR A 70 12.85 8.87 28.18
CA THR A 70 12.58 7.44 28.32
C THR A 70 13.83 6.58 28.12
N GLY A 71 14.87 7.13 27.47
CA GLY A 71 16.10 6.42 27.18
C GLY A 71 16.02 5.48 25.96
N HIS A 72 14.89 5.47 25.25
CA HIS A 72 14.71 4.64 24.06
C HIS A 72 13.83 5.37 23.04
N PRO A 73 13.89 4.98 21.75
CA PRO A 73 12.97 5.49 20.72
C PRO A 73 11.53 5.11 21.02
N ILE A 74 10.60 5.71 20.27
CA ILE A 74 9.18 5.34 20.32
C ILE A 74 9.05 3.84 20.07
N SER A 75 8.39 3.14 21.00
CA SER A 75 8.14 1.72 20.93
C SER A 75 6.63 1.46 20.94
N VAL A 76 6.20 0.54 20.09
CA VAL A 76 4.78 0.26 19.86
C VAL A 76 4.47 -1.21 20.09
N PRO A 77 3.24 -1.55 20.52
CA PRO A 77 2.84 -2.95 20.67
C PRO A 77 2.85 -3.64 19.32
N VAL A 78 3.27 -4.90 19.31
CA VAL A 78 3.33 -5.76 18.14
C VAL A 78 2.71 -7.12 18.45
N GLY A 79 2.37 -7.89 17.42
CA GLY A 79 1.86 -9.23 17.58
C GLY A 79 0.35 -9.35 17.36
N LYS A 80 -0.18 -10.53 17.59
CA LYS A 80 -1.59 -10.86 17.31
C LYS A 80 -2.59 -10.01 18.10
N ALA A 81 -2.21 -9.47 19.24
CA ALA A 81 -3.06 -8.59 20.03
C ALA A 81 -3.43 -7.28 19.30
N THR A 82 -2.67 -6.90 18.27
CA THR A 82 -2.94 -5.72 17.45
C THR A 82 -3.96 -5.97 16.34
N LEU A 83 -4.23 -7.23 16.00
CA LEU A 83 -5.16 -7.57 14.92
C LEU A 83 -6.58 -7.12 15.24
N GLY A 84 -7.24 -6.53 14.27
CA GLY A 84 -8.59 -5.99 14.42
C GLY A 84 -8.65 -4.67 15.18
N ARG A 85 -7.52 -4.11 15.54
CA ARG A 85 -7.42 -2.89 16.35
C ARG A 85 -6.97 -1.70 15.51
N ILE A 86 -7.43 -0.53 15.93
CA ILE A 86 -6.96 0.75 15.38
C ILE A 86 -6.11 1.43 16.45
N MET A 87 -4.91 1.85 16.06
CA MET A 87 -4.01 2.56 16.95
C MET A 87 -3.48 3.84 16.31
N ASP A 88 -2.99 4.75 17.14
CA ASP A 88 -2.30 5.95 16.70
C ASP A 88 -0.80 5.66 16.45
N VAL A 89 -0.04 6.70 16.13
CA VAL A 89 1.41 6.61 15.85
C VAL A 89 2.21 6.04 17.02
N LEU A 90 1.74 6.22 18.24
CA LEU A 90 2.40 5.73 19.46
C LEU A 90 1.94 4.33 19.87
N GLY A 91 1.08 3.70 19.08
CA GLY A 91 0.52 2.39 19.39
C GLY A 91 -0.60 2.41 20.40
N ARG A 92 -1.17 3.58 20.70
CA ARG A 92 -2.31 3.71 21.62
C ARG A 92 -3.60 3.39 20.89
N PRO A 93 -4.53 2.62 21.51
CA PRO A 93 -5.80 2.30 20.86
C PRO A 93 -6.67 3.55 20.72
N ILE A 94 -7.32 3.69 19.57
CA ILE A 94 -8.25 4.79 19.27
C ILE A 94 -9.63 4.28 18.83
N ASP A 95 -9.87 2.97 18.96
CA ASP A 95 -11.10 2.29 18.55
C ASP A 95 -12.10 2.09 19.70
N GLU A 96 -11.81 2.61 20.88
CA GLU A 96 -12.63 2.46 22.10
C GLU A 96 -12.87 0.98 22.50
N ALA A 97 -12.03 0.07 22.04
CA ALA A 97 -12.14 -1.38 22.31
C ALA A 97 -11.27 -1.84 23.49
N GLY A 98 -10.83 -0.91 24.31
CA GLY A 98 -9.97 -1.20 25.46
C GLY A 98 -8.48 -1.21 25.13
N PRO A 99 -7.61 -1.44 26.12
CA PRO A 99 -6.17 -1.47 25.91
C PRO A 99 -5.75 -2.62 25.00
N ILE A 100 -4.63 -2.43 24.27
CA ILE A 100 -4.02 -3.48 23.48
C ILE A 100 -3.09 -4.26 24.40
N ASP A 101 -3.49 -5.47 24.75
CA ASP A 101 -2.75 -6.34 25.66
C ASP A 101 -1.72 -7.17 24.88
N SER A 102 -0.59 -6.54 24.55
CA SER A 102 0.51 -7.18 23.84
C SER A 102 1.67 -7.48 24.78
N GLU A 103 2.21 -8.69 24.66
CA GLU A 103 3.39 -9.12 25.41
C GLU A 103 4.69 -8.51 24.88
N HIS A 104 4.68 -8.00 23.66
CA HIS A 104 5.85 -7.52 22.95
C HIS A 104 5.69 -6.08 22.46
N THR A 105 6.77 -5.33 22.55
CA THR A 105 6.91 -3.98 21.97
C THR A 105 8.15 -3.93 21.11
N ARG A 106 8.14 -3.08 20.07
CA ARG A 106 9.29 -2.82 19.22
C ARG A 106 9.45 -1.33 18.96
N SER A 107 10.71 -0.89 18.85
CA SER A 107 11.03 0.45 18.38
C SER A 107 10.58 0.62 16.92
N ILE A 108 10.04 1.78 16.60
CA ILE A 108 9.68 2.13 15.21
C ILE A 108 10.91 2.44 14.34
N HIS A 109 12.05 2.71 14.95
CA HIS A 109 13.32 2.97 14.27
C HIS A 109 14.14 1.68 14.17
N GLN A 110 13.73 0.81 13.29
CA GLN A 110 14.44 -0.43 12.98
C GLN A 110 15.37 -0.23 11.77
N LYS A 111 16.45 -0.97 11.74
CA LYS A 111 17.32 -1.03 10.57
C LYS A 111 16.71 -1.97 9.53
N ALA A 112 16.99 -1.71 8.24
CA ALA A 112 16.69 -2.66 7.19
C ALA A 112 17.41 -3.99 7.47
N PRO A 113 16.83 -5.14 7.05
CA PRO A 113 17.50 -6.44 7.20
C PRO A 113 18.89 -6.43 6.58
N ALA A 114 19.82 -7.12 7.22
CA ALA A 114 21.18 -7.26 6.69
C ALA A 114 21.16 -8.06 5.39
N PHE A 115 22.15 -7.84 4.51
CA PHE A 115 22.23 -8.54 3.22
C PHE A 115 22.15 -10.07 3.37
N GLU A 116 22.73 -10.61 4.43
CA GLU A 116 22.72 -12.04 4.73
C GLU A 116 21.34 -12.58 5.11
N GLU A 117 20.46 -11.73 5.60
CA GLU A 117 19.10 -12.09 6.02
C GLU A 117 18.11 -12.08 4.86
N LEU A 118 18.46 -11.47 3.73
CA LEU A 118 17.60 -11.36 2.57
C LEU A 118 17.36 -12.71 1.90
N SER A 119 16.16 -12.89 1.36
CA SER A 119 15.85 -14.07 0.57
C SER A 119 16.64 -14.05 -0.75
N PRO A 120 17.34 -15.14 -1.09
CA PRO A 120 18.11 -15.20 -2.33
C PRO A 120 17.25 -15.41 -3.58
N SER A 121 15.99 -15.80 -3.43
CA SER A 121 15.09 -16.12 -4.54
C SER A 121 13.99 -15.07 -4.70
N THR A 122 13.65 -14.79 -5.95
CA THR A 122 12.47 -13.98 -6.27
C THR A 122 11.28 -14.92 -6.45
N GLU A 123 10.32 -14.81 -5.54
CA GLU A 123 9.07 -15.56 -5.62
C GLU A 123 7.92 -14.61 -5.93
N LEU A 124 6.96 -15.08 -6.72
CA LEU A 124 5.72 -14.34 -6.95
C LEU A 124 4.77 -14.51 -5.78
N LEU A 125 4.09 -13.43 -5.43
CA LEU A 125 2.95 -13.46 -4.51
C LEU A 125 1.69 -13.64 -5.33
N GLU A 126 1.08 -14.81 -5.26
CA GLU A 126 -0.19 -15.09 -5.94
C GLU A 126 -1.33 -14.41 -5.20
N THR A 127 -2.01 -13.48 -5.85
CA THR A 127 -3.09 -12.69 -5.24
C THR A 127 -4.47 -13.30 -5.41
N GLY A 128 -4.63 -14.21 -6.36
CA GLY A 128 -5.93 -14.78 -6.72
C GLY A 128 -6.79 -13.86 -7.57
N ILE A 129 -6.26 -12.71 -7.97
CA ILE A 129 -6.92 -11.73 -8.82
C ILE A 129 -6.30 -11.86 -10.23
N LYS A 130 -7.10 -12.29 -11.19
CA LYS A 130 -6.61 -12.61 -12.55
C LYS A 130 -5.80 -11.49 -13.20
N VAL A 131 -6.32 -10.30 -13.20
CA VAL A 131 -5.66 -9.17 -13.87
C VAL A 131 -4.33 -8.81 -13.21
N ILE A 132 -4.25 -8.90 -11.91
CA ILE A 132 -3.00 -8.61 -11.18
C ILE A 132 -1.97 -9.70 -11.47
N ASP A 133 -2.33 -10.96 -11.28
CA ASP A 133 -1.39 -12.07 -11.44
C ASP A 133 -0.91 -12.25 -12.86
N LEU A 134 -1.73 -11.90 -13.86
CA LEU A 134 -1.35 -11.99 -15.26
C LEU A 134 -0.50 -10.80 -15.73
N ILE A 135 -0.99 -9.58 -15.47
CA ILE A 135 -0.45 -8.34 -16.08
C ILE A 135 0.59 -7.66 -15.22
N CYS A 136 0.36 -7.60 -13.91
CA CYS A 136 1.23 -6.88 -12.98
C CYS A 136 1.51 -7.72 -11.73
N PRO A 137 2.09 -8.93 -11.88
CA PRO A 137 2.30 -9.83 -10.75
C PRO A 137 3.19 -9.20 -9.69
N PHE A 138 2.85 -9.48 -8.44
CA PHE A 138 3.59 -9.01 -7.27
C PHE A 138 4.74 -9.97 -6.95
N ALA A 139 5.91 -9.40 -6.63
CA ALA A 139 6.98 -10.18 -6.03
C ALA A 139 6.80 -10.19 -4.51
N LYS A 140 7.05 -11.33 -3.86
CA LYS A 140 7.15 -11.36 -2.40
C LYS A 140 8.29 -10.47 -1.94
N GLY A 141 8.01 -9.57 -1.00
CA GLY A 141 8.96 -8.56 -0.58
C GLY A 141 9.07 -7.37 -1.53
N GLY A 142 8.26 -7.33 -2.58
CA GLY A 142 8.22 -6.25 -3.55
C GLY A 142 7.38 -5.07 -3.08
N LYS A 143 7.54 -3.96 -3.80
CA LYS A 143 6.83 -2.71 -3.54
C LYS A 143 5.93 -2.40 -4.71
N VAL A 144 4.63 -2.30 -4.45
CA VAL A 144 3.60 -2.07 -5.47
C VAL A 144 3.03 -0.68 -5.31
N GLY A 145 3.04 0.10 -6.37
CA GLY A 145 2.33 1.38 -6.41
C GLY A 145 0.90 1.18 -6.90
N LEU A 146 -0.06 1.73 -6.18
CA LEU A 146 -1.47 1.70 -6.53
C LEU A 146 -1.91 3.11 -6.91
N PHE A 147 -2.30 3.28 -8.17
CA PHE A 147 -2.74 4.55 -8.73
C PHE A 147 -4.22 4.47 -9.03
N GLY A 148 -4.95 5.53 -8.74
CA GLY A 148 -6.37 5.60 -9.08
C GLY A 148 -7.05 6.75 -8.38
N GLY A 149 -8.03 7.34 -9.06
CA GLY A 149 -8.86 8.40 -8.50
C GLY A 149 -9.94 7.84 -7.56
N ALA A 150 -10.82 8.72 -7.12
CA ALA A 150 -11.96 8.33 -6.31
C ALA A 150 -12.95 7.47 -7.11
N GLY A 151 -13.56 6.49 -6.44
CA GLY A 151 -14.66 5.69 -7.01
C GLY A 151 -14.25 4.59 -7.99
N VAL A 152 -12.95 4.23 -8.05
CA VAL A 152 -12.45 3.17 -8.94
C VAL A 152 -12.21 1.83 -8.23
N GLY A 153 -12.62 1.71 -6.96
CA GLY A 153 -12.53 0.45 -6.22
C GLY A 153 -11.20 0.21 -5.51
N LYS A 154 -10.43 1.25 -5.20
CA LYS A 154 -9.16 1.14 -4.46
C LYS A 154 -9.33 0.36 -3.15
N THR A 155 -10.28 0.76 -2.32
CA THR A 155 -10.55 0.14 -1.03
C THR A 155 -10.97 -1.33 -1.16
N VAL A 156 -11.84 -1.64 -2.10
CA VAL A 156 -12.33 -3.00 -2.35
C VAL A 156 -11.18 -3.92 -2.78
N ASN A 157 -10.28 -3.42 -3.63
CA ASN A 157 -9.09 -4.17 -4.04
C ASN A 157 -8.17 -4.46 -2.84
N MET A 158 -7.94 -3.47 -1.98
CA MET A 158 -7.14 -3.66 -0.77
C MET A 158 -7.75 -4.72 0.15
N MET A 159 -9.07 -4.66 0.38
CA MET A 159 -9.78 -5.64 1.22
C MET A 159 -9.72 -7.06 0.63
N GLU A 160 -9.83 -7.20 -0.67
CA GLU A 160 -9.71 -8.51 -1.32
C GLU A 160 -8.30 -9.08 -1.19
N LEU A 161 -7.27 -8.25 -1.33
CA LEU A 161 -5.89 -8.67 -1.08
C LEU A 161 -5.70 -9.13 0.37
N ILE A 162 -6.23 -8.40 1.34
CA ILE A 162 -6.19 -8.78 2.76
C ILE A 162 -6.86 -10.14 2.97
N ASN A 163 -8.04 -10.32 2.41
CA ASN A 163 -8.79 -11.57 2.53
C ASN A 163 -8.02 -12.75 1.91
N ASN A 164 -7.47 -12.56 0.73
CA ASN A 164 -6.78 -13.62 0.00
C ASN A 164 -5.45 -14.01 0.64
N ILE A 165 -4.67 -13.03 1.13
CA ILE A 165 -3.42 -13.34 1.84
C ILE A 165 -3.69 -14.11 3.13
N ALA A 166 -4.77 -13.80 3.83
CA ALA A 166 -5.11 -14.48 5.06
C ALA A 166 -5.60 -15.92 4.82
N LYS A 167 -6.46 -16.13 3.83
CA LYS A 167 -7.05 -17.44 3.54
C LYS A 167 -6.09 -18.39 2.83
N GLU A 168 -5.36 -17.91 1.84
CA GLU A 168 -4.54 -18.76 0.97
C GLU A 168 -3.07 -18.85 1.42
N HIS A 169 -2.57 -17.82 2.08
CA HIS A 169 -1.18 -17.76 2.52
C HIS A 169 -1.02 -17.79 4.05
N GLY A 170 -2.12 -17.71 4.80
CA GLY A 170 -2.10 -17.70 6.26
C GLY A 170 -1.45 -16.45 6.87
N GLY A 171 -1.26 -15.39 6.09
CA GLY A 171 -0.61 -14.17 6.50
C GLY A 171 -1.57 -13.12 7.04
N TYR A 172 -0.98 -12.08 7.63
CA TYR A 172 -1.72 -10.92 8.13
C TYR A 172 -1.37 -9.68 7.32
N SER A 173 -2.16 -8.64 7.51
CA SER A 173 -1.96 -7.36 6.85
C SER A 173 -1.87 -6.23 7.87
N VAL A 174 -1.14 -5.19 7.51
CA VAL A 174 -1.06 -3.95 8.28
C VAL A 174 -1.40 -2.79 7.36
N PHE A 175 -2.30 -1.93 7.79
CA PHE A 175 -2.67 -0.73 7.05
C PHE A 175 -2.22 0.52 7.80
N ALA A 176 -1.41 1.34 7.15
CA ALA A 176 -0.98 2.63 7.66
C ALA A 176 -1.69 3.74 6.90
N GLY A 177 -2.61 4.42 7.57
CA GLY A 177 -3.30 5.61 7.05
C GLY A 177 -2.47 6.86 7.31
N VAL A 178 -1.81 7.37 6.29
CA VAL A 178 -0.91 8.51 6.39
C VAL A 178 -1.62 9.77 5.91
N GLY A 179 -1.96 10.67 6.85
CA GLY A 179 -2.63 11.92 6.55
C GLY A 179 -4.04 11.76 5.97
N GLU A 180 -4.70 10.64 6.23
CA GLU A 180 -6.07 10.37 5.80
C GLU A 180 -7.08 11.28 6.49
N ARG A 181 -8.22 11.49 5.83
CA ARG A 181 -9.35 12.14 6.48
C ARG A 181 -9.94 11.19 7.53
N THR A 182 -10.29 11.71 8.68
CA THR A 182 -10.91 10.94 9.79
C THR A 182 -12.11 10.14 9.32
N ARG A 183 -12.96 10.75 8.50
CA ARG A 183 -14.15 10.10 7.94
C ARG A 183 -13.79 8.90 7.08
N GLU A 184 -12.82 9.05 6.16
CA GLU A 184 -12.38 7.97 5.28
C GLU A 184 -11.79 6.81 6.06
N GLY A 185 -11.00 7.09 7.09
CA GLY A 185 -10.45 6.07 7.97
C GLY A 185 -11.53 5.31 8.75
N ASN A 186 -12.56 6.00 9.21
CA ASN A 186 -13.69 5.40 9.90
C ASN A 186 -14.55 4.54 8.95
N ASP A 187 -14.83 5.05 7.76
CA ASP A 187 -15.57 4.32 6.73
C ASP A 187 -14.83 3.03 6.34
N PHE A 188 -13.51 3.10 6.18
CA PHE A 188 -12.68 1.94 5.87
C PHE A 188 -12.71 0.88 6.97
N TYR A 189 -12.66 1.31 8.23
CA TYR A 189 -12.80 0.39 9.37
C TYR A 189 -14.13 -0.36 9.34
N HIS A 190 -15.25 0.36 9.12
CA HIS A 190 -16.58 -0.26 9.06
C HIS A 190 -16.74 -1.19 7.85
N GLU A 191 -16.22 -0.80 6.70
CA GLU A 191 -16.23 -1.65 5.50
C GLU A 191 -15.47 -2.96 5.72
N MET A 192 -14.32 -2.92 6.39
CA MET A 192 -13.56 -4.12 6.73
C MET A 192 -14.31 -5.00 7.74
N LYS A 193 -15.00 -4.40 8.68
CA LYS A 193 -15.81 -5.12 9.66
C LYS A 193 -16.97 -5.85 8.98
N ASP A 194 -17.68 -5.14 8.08
CA ASP A 194 -18.82 -5.69 7.34
C ASP A 194 -18.40 -6.81 6.37
N SER A 195 -17.20 -6.71 5.83
CA SER A 195 -16.63 -7.70 4.90
C SER A 195 -15.91 -8.86 5.60
N ASN A 196 -15.91 -8.90 6.94
CA ASN A 196 -15.29 -9.95 7.75
C ASN A 196 -13.78 -10.11 7.55
N VAL A 197 -13.06 -9.03 7.29
CA VAL A 197 -11.59 -9.04 7.14
C VAL A 197 -10.86 -8.31 8.26
N LEU A 198 -11.57 -7.64 9.14
CA LEU A 198 -11.00 -6.80 10.19
C LEU A 198 -10.07 -7.58 11.14
N ASP A 199 -10.41 -8.81 11.48
CA ASP A 199 -9.63 -9.68 12.38
C ASP A 199 -8.28 -10.14 11.79
N LYS A 200 -8.01 -9.81 10.52
CA LYS A 200 -6.80 -10.20 9.78
C LYS A 200 -5.88 -9.03 9.51
N VAL A 201 -6.22 -7.85 9.99
CA VAL A 201 -5.50 -6.61 9.71
C VAL A 201 -5.32 -5.76 10.96
N THR A 202 -4.17 -5.10 11.04
CA THR A 202 -3.90 -4.06 12.04
C THR A 202 -3.97 -2.70 11.37
N LEU A 203 -4.69 -1.76 11.97
CA LEU A 203 -4.84 -0.40 11.45
C LEU A 203 -4.04 0.58 12.30
N VAL A 204 -3.25 1.42 11.64
CA VAL A 204 -2.50 2.50 12.29
C VAL A 204 -2.82 3.80 11.57
N TYR A 205 -3.36 4.77 12.29
CA TYR A 205 -3.79 6.04 11.70
C TYR A 205 -2.99 7.23 12.23
N GLY A 206 -2.41 7.99 11.31
CA GLY A 206 -1.90 9.35 11.54
C GLY A 206 -2.70 10.27 10.64
N GLN A 207 -3.78 10.85 11.17
CA GLN A 207 -4.79 11.53 10.38
C GLN A 207 -4.39 12.95 9.96
N MET A 208 -5.14 13.52 9.02
CA MET A 208 -4.85 14.82 8.42
C MET A 208 -4.81 15.98 9.45
N ASN A 209 -5.60 15.89 10.50
CA ASN A 209 -5.68 16.90 11.55
C ASN A 209 -4.60 16.78 12.64
N GLU A 210 -3.81 15.71 12.58
CA GLU A 210 -2.72 15.51 13.54
C GLU A 210 -1.45 16.26 13.11
N PRO A 211 -0.56 16.60 14.07
CA PRO A 211 0.70 17.28 13.77
C PRO A 211 1.57 16.54 12.75
N PRO A 212 2.50 17.24 12.07
CA PRO A 212 3.34 16.62 11.04
C PRO A 212 4.22 15.48 11.57
N GLY A 213 4.61 15.51 12.84
CA GLY A 213 5.36 14.42 13.46
C GLY A 213 4.57 13.10 13.47
N ASN A 214 3.29 13.16 13.77
CA ASN A 214 2.40 11.99 13.75
C ASN A 214 2.29 11.42 12.34
N ARG A 215 2.04 12.26 11.35
CA ARG A 215 1.91 11.85 9.94
C ARG A 215 3.22 11.32 9.35
N LEU A 216 4.36 11.82 9.82
CA LEU A 216 5.68 11.35 9.38
C LEU A 216 6.03 9.96 9.96
N ARG A 217 5.60 9.67 11.18
CA ARG A 217 6.00 8.44 11.90
C ARG A 217 4.98 7.30 11.82
N VAL A 218 3.75 7.57 11.41
CA VAL A 218 2.70 6.54 11.36
C VAL A 218 3.05 5.37 10.43
N ALA A 219 3.68 5.65 9.29
CA ALA A 219 4.13 4.60 8.37
C ALA A 219 5.20 3.70 9.02
N LEU A 220 6.10 4.28 9.81
CA LEU A 220 7.10 3.51 10.56
C LEU A 220 6.47 2.63 11.63
N THR A 221 5.43 3.11 12.30
CA THR A 221 4.68 2.33 13.28
C THR A 221 4.04 1.11 12.62
N GLY A 222 3.33 1.31 11.51
CA GLY A 222 2.73 0.22 10.76
C GLY A 222 3.77 -0.79 10.26
N LEU A 223 4.85 -0.29 9.70
CA LEU A 223 5.95 -1.14 9.20
C LEU A 223 6.59 -1.97 10.31
N THR A 224 6.74 -1.42 11.49
CA THR A 224 7.29 -2.15 12.65
C THR A 224 6.41 -3.34 13.04
N ILE A 225 5.10 -3.16 13.01
CA ILE A 225 4.14 -4.25 13.26
C ILE A 225 4.24 -5.31 12.16
N ALA A 226 4.34 -4.90 10.90
CA ALA A 226 4.53 -5.81 9.77
C ALA A 226 5.84 -6.59 9.88
N GLU A 227 6.92 -5.96 10.30
CA GLU A 227 8.22 -6.61 10.50
C GLU A 227 8.16 -7.69 11.58
N TYR A 228 7.39 -7.47 12.64
CA TYR A 228 7.20 -8.50 13.67
C TYR A 228 6.53 -9.75 13.08
N PHE A 229 5.47 -9.60 12.31
CA PHE A 229 4.80 -10.74 11.68
C PHE A 229 5.69 -11.43 10.64
N ARG A 230 6.48 -10.69 9.89
CA ARG A 230 7.48 -11.26 8.98
C ARG A 230 8.48 -12.13 9.74
N ASP A 231 8.98 -11.66 10.86
CA ASP A 231 9.96 -12.38 11.67
C ASP A 231 9.37 -13.63 12.33
N GLU A 232 8.04 -13.69 12.46
CA GLU A 232 7.29 -14.91 12.87
C GLU A 232 7.15 -15.92 11.73
N GLY A 233 7.68 -15.65 10.54
CA GLY A 233 7.64 -16.56 9.39
C GLY A 233 6.43 -16.39 8.49
N LEU A 234 5.72 -15.27 8.57
CA LEU A 234 4.50 -15.02 7.81
C LEU A 234 4.78 -14.18 6.56
N ASP A 235 3.92 -14.32 5.56
CA ASP A 235 3.83 -13.43 4.43
C ASP A 235 2.87 -12.28 4.79
N VAL A 236 3.40 -11.07 4.85
CA VAL A 236 2.67 -9.89 5.32
C VAL A 236 2.40 -8.93 4.16
N LEU A 237 1.18 -8.40 4.09
CA LEU A 237 0.86 -7.26 3.26
C LEU A 237 0.93 -5.98 4.10
N PHE A 238 1.63 -5.00 3.60
CA PHE A 238 1.74 -3.69 4.22
C PHE A 238 1.17 -2.63 3.27
N PHE A 239 0.08 -2.01 3.70
CA PHE A 239 -0.60 -0.95 2.94
C PHE A 239 -0.23 0.42 3.48
N VAL A 240 0.09 1.33 2.58
CA VAL A 240 0.33 2.75 2.91
C VAL A 240 -0.62 3.60 2.07
N ASP A 241 -1.49 4.32 2.70
CA ASP A 241 -2.38 5.24 2.01
C ASP A 241 -2.30 6.64 2.65
N ASN A 242 -1.60 7.56 2.04
CA ASN A 242 -0.81 7.36 0.84
C ASN A 242 0.63 7.81 1.08
N ILE A 243 1.54 7.30 0.29
CA ILE A 243 2.98 7.57 0.44
C ILE A 243 3.36 9.04 0.17
N TYR A 244 2.60 9.75 -0.66
CA TYR A 244 2.81 11.18 -0.92
C TYR A 244 2.69 12.02 0.35
N ARG A 245 1.75 11.70 1.22
CA ARG A 245 1.55 12.42 2.50
C ARG A 245 2.65 12.17 3.51
N PHE A 246 3.29 11.01 3.45
CA PHE A 246 4.54 10.76 4.18
C PHE A 246 5.62 11.74 3.75
N THR A 247 5.79 11.94 2.45
CA THR A 247 6.72 12.91 1.87
C THR A 247 6.41 14.34 2.33
N LEU A 248 5.13 14.74 2.27
CA LEU A 248 4.70 16.07 2.70
C LEU A 248 4.94 16.31 4.19
N ALA A 249 4.66 15.32 5.03
CA ALA A 249 4.94 15.43 6.46
C ALA A 249 6.44 15.63 6.72
N GLY A 250 7.29 14.95 5.99
CA GLY A 250 8.73 15.15 6.01
C GLY A 250 9.14 16.55 5.57
N THR A 251 8.48 17.12 4.57
CA THR A 251 8.70 18.49 4.11
C THR A 251 8.35 19.50 5.22
N GLU A 252 7.19 19.33 5.85
CA GLU A 252 6.75 20.20 6.95
C GLU A 252 7.71 20.14 8.14
N VAL A 253 8.13 18.95 8.55
CA VAL A 253 9.10 18.78 9.64
C VAL A 253 10.45 19.40 9.30
N SER A 254 10.93 19.21 8.07
CA SER A 254 12.21 19.79 7.62
C SER A 254 12.18 21.32 7.66
N ALA A 255 11.06 21.93 7.23
CA ALA A 255 10.88 23.39 7.29
C ALA A 255 10.85 23.89 8.74
N LEU A 256 10.15 23.18 9.63
CA LEU A 256 10.10 23.52 11.04
C LEU A 256 11.46 23.40 11.73
N LEU A 257 12.31 22.47 11.30
CA LEU A 257 13.65 22.30 11.78
C LEU A 257 14.66 23.31 11.20
N GLY A 258 14.20 24.17 10.30
CA GLY A 258 15.02 25.22 9.69
C GLY A 258 16.01 24.72 8.63
N ARG A 259 15.76 23.57 8.02
CA ARG A 259 16.59 23.05 6.94
C ARG A 259 16.28 23.82 5.64
N MET A 260 17.32 24.07 4.86
CA MET A 260 17.16 24.74 3.55
C MET A 260 16.44 23.81 2.58
N PRO A 261 15.32 24.23 1.97
CA PRO A 261 14.59 23.40 1.02
C PRO A 261 15.39 23.17 -0.27
N SER A 262 15.09 22.07 -0.96
CA SER A 262 15.59 21.80 -2.31
C SER A 262 14.94 22.73 -3.35
N ALA A 263 15.37 22.63 -4.62
CA ALA A 263 14.94 23.51 -5.70
C ALA A 263 13.42 23.58 -5.92
N VAL A 264 12.66 22.55 -5.54
CA VAL A 264 11.19 22.47 -5.73
C VAL A 264 10.44 22.59 -4.38
N GLY A 265 11.14 22.96 -3.32
CA GLY A 265 10.54 23.16 -2.01
C GLY A 265 10.46 21.92 -1.13
N TYR A 266 10.84 20.74 -1.62
CA TYR A 266 10.92 19.53 -0.82
C TYR A 266 12.16 19.56 0.11
N GLN A 267 12.12 18.69 1.14
CA GLN A 267 13.25 18.51 2.04
C GLN A 267 14.50 17.99 1.31
N PRO A 268 15.70 18.42 1.70
CA PRO A 268 16.95 17.91 1.10
C PRO A 268 17.19 16.43 1.40
N THR A 269 16.54 15.89 2.44
CA THR A 269 16.65 14.50 2.89
C THR A 269 15.56 13.60 2.29
N LEU A 270 14.83 14.04 1.29
CA LEU A 270 13.70 13.29 0.69
C LEU A 270 14.09 11.86 0.27
N ALA A 271 15.16 11.72 -0.50
CA ALA A 271 15.61 10.43 -0.99
C ALA A 271 16.06 9.51 0.16
N GLU A 272 16.72 10.06 1.17
CA GLU A 272 17.16 9.31 2.34
C GLU A 272 15.99 8.84 3.20
N GLU A 273 15.02 9.70 3.47
CA GLU A 273 13.81 9.36 4.24
C GLU A 273 12.99 8.27 3.54
N MET A 274 12.78 8.41 2.24
CA MET A 274 12.09 7.42 1.42
C MET A 274 12.87 6.09 1.39
N GLY A 275 14.18 6.15 1.19
CA GLY A 275 15.04 4.97 1.17
C GLY A 275 15.02 4.20 2.50
N LYS A 276 15.09 4.89 3.62
CA LYS A 276 15.03 4.26 4.94
C LYS A 276 13.71 3.52 5.19
N LEU A 277 12.60 4.08 4.70
CA LEU A 277 11.30 3.42 4.79
C LEU A 277 11.23 2.22 3.85
N GLN A 278 11.57 2.42 2.58
CA GLN A 278 11.37 1.42 1.53
C GLN A 278 12.29 0.21 1.66
N GLU A 279 13.53 0.39 2.09
CA GLU A 279 14.50 -0.71 2.23
C GLU A 279 14.17 -1.68 3.36
N ARG A 280 13.33 -1.28 4.31
CA ARG A 280 12.82 -2.17 5.35
C ARG A 280 11.75 -3.13 4.82
N ILE A 281 11.14 -2.79 3.70
CA ILE A 281 10.08 -3.57 3.06
C ILE A 281 10.73 -4.58 2.12
N THR A 282 10.90 -5.80 2.59
CA THR A 282 11.62 -6.83 1.84
C THR A 282 11.28 -8.24 2.31
N SER A 283 11.65 -9.24 1.51
CA SER A 283 11.67 -10.64 1.90
C SER A 283 12.94 -10.99 2.65
N THR A 284 12.78 -11.71 3.74
CA THR A 284 13.88 -12.36 4.47
C THR A 284 13.78 -13.88 4.30
N ARG A 285 14.75 -14.59 4.85
CA ARG A 285 14.73 -16.07 4.85
C ARG A 285 13.59 -16.65 5.69
N THR A 286 13.04 -15.86 6.61
CA THR A 286 11.96 -16.30 7.51
C THR A 286 10.56 -15.97 6.99
N GLY A 287 10.38 -14.79 6.42
CA GLY A 287 9.07 -14.32 5.93
C GLY A 287 9.21 -13.19 4.94
N SER A 288 8.09 -12.57 4.57
CA SER A 288 8.08 -11.48 3.60
C SER A 288 7.16 -10.34 4.02
N ILE A 289 7.52 -9.12 3.60
CA ILE A 289 6.63 -7.97 3.59
C ILE A 289 6.49 -7.52 2.14
N THR A 290 5.28 -7.57 1.62
CA THR A 290 4.95 -7.01 0.30
C THR A 290 4.11 -5.77 0.54
N SER A 291 4.53 -4.63 -0.01
CA SER A 291 3.80 -3.38 0.20
C SER A 291 2.91 -3.02 -0.99
N VAL A 292 1.75 -2.46 -0.66
CA VAL A 292 0.86 -1.80 -1.62
C VAL A 292 0.73 -0.35 -1.15
N GLN A 293 1.28 0.55 -1.93
CA GLN A 293 1.38 1.96 -1.58
C GLN A 293 0.51 2.77 -2.53
N ALA A 294 -0.52 3.43 -1.99
CA ALA A 294 -1.28 4.37 -2.78
C ALA A 294 -0.39 5.58 -3.10
N VAL A 295 -0.29 5.92 -4.36
CA VAL A 295 0.56 6.99 -4.85
C VAL A 295 -0.32 8.10 -5.43
N TYR A 296 -0.13 9.31 -4.95
CA TYR A 296 -0.72 10.52 -5.52
C TYR A 296 0.34 11.25 -6.34
N VAL A 297 -0.04 11.68 -7.53
CA VAL A 297 0.84 12.42 -8.43
C VAL A 297 0.32 13.86 -8.54
N PRO A 298 1.01 14.84 -7.91
CA PRO A 298 0.56 16.23 -7.95
C PRO A 298 0.49 16.78 -9.38
N ALA A 299 -0.65 17.34 -9.73
CA ALA A 299 -0.91 17.92 -11.07
C ALA A 299 -0.59 16.98 -12.25
N ASP A 300 -0.69 15.65 -12.02
CA ASP A 300 -0.34 14.61 -12.98
C ASP A 300 1.12 14.71 -13.50
N ASP A 301 1.98 15.37 -12.76
CA ASP A 301 3.39 15.55 -13.10
C ASP A 301 4.27 14.44 -12.50
N LEU A 302 4.60 13.46 -13.31
CA LEU A 302 5.46 12.33 -12.92
C LEU A 302 6.92 12.76 -12.66
N THR A 303 7.31 13.96 -13.04
CA THR A 303 8.65 14.50 -12.80
C THR A 303 8.77 15.21 -11.45
N ASP A 304 7.66 15.42 -10.74
CA ASP A 304 7.67 15.94 -9.38
C ASP A 304 8.56 15.05 -8.48
N PRO A 305 9.43 15.62 -7.65
CA PRO A 305 10.40 14.86 -6.86
C PRO A 305 9.80 13.77 -5.98
N SER A 306 8.60 13.95 -5.43
CA SER A 306 7.97 12.94 -4.57
C SER A 306 7.58 11.67 -5.34
N PRO A 307 6.74 11.72 -6.40
CA PRO A 307 6.46 10.52 -7.17
C PRO A 307 7.70 9.97 -7.86
N ALA A 308 8.58 10.81 -8.40
CA ALA A 308 9.81 10.36 -9.05
C ALA A 308 10.69 9.54 -8.11
N THR A 309 10.87 9.96 -6.86
CA THR A 309 11.63 9.21 -5.85
C THR A 309 10.91 7.90 -5.49
N THR A 310 9.60 7.93 -5.34
CA THR A 310 8.79 6.76 -5.03
C THR A 310 8.88 5.72 -6.16
N PHE A 311 8.77 6.12 -7.41
CA PHE A 311 8.85 5.21 -8.58
C PHE A 311 10.16 4.43 -8.64
N GLY A 312 11.26 5.03 -8.19
CA GLY A 312 12.55 4.35 -8.13
C GLY A 312 12.55 3.11 -7.24
N HIS A 313 11.65 3.03 -6.29
CA HIS A 313 11.52 1.90 -5.37
C HIS A 313 10.46 0.87 -5.77
N LEU A 314 9.56 1.21 -6.70
CA LEU A 314 8.44 0.34 -7.06
C LEU A 314 8.85 -0.80 -7.98
N ASP A 315 8.38 -2.00 -7.68
CA ASP A 315 8.57 -3.21 -8.49
C ASP A 315 7.39 -3.46 -9.44
N ALA A 316 6.21 -2.99 -9.07
CA ALA A 316 5.01 -3.10 -9.88
C ALA A 316 4.12 -1.87 -9.71
N THR A 317 3.31 -1.60 -10.72
CA THR A 317 2.37 -0.49 -10.73
C THR A 317 1.01 -1.01 -11.15
N VAL A 318 0.01 -0.82 -10.29
CA VAL A 318 -1.39 -1.13 -10.56
C VAL A 318 -2.14 0.17 -10.79
N VAL A 319 -2.67 0.36 -11.99
CA VAL A 319 -3.42 1.55 -12.35
C VAL A 319 -4.91 1.21 -12.41
N LEU A 320 -5.70 1.85 -11.56
CA LEU A 320 -7.15 1.73 -11.57
C LEU A 320 -7.73 2.83 -12.48
N SER A 321 -8.53 2.42 -13.47
CA SER A 321 -9.04 3.30 -14.52
C SER A 321 -10.54 3.56 -14.36
N ARG A 322 -10.94 4.83 -14.46
CA ARG A 322 -12.35 5.21 -14.48
C ARG A 322 -13.04 4.72 -15.76
N ASP A 323 -12.33 4.71 -16.87
CA ASP A 323 -12.90 4.25 -18.16
C ASP A 323 -13.29 2.78 -18.07
N ILE A 324 -12.44 1.96 -17.46
CA ILE A 324 -12.72 0.54 -17.24
C ILE A 324 -13.85 0.36 -16.23
N ALA A 325 -13.86 1.14 -15.15
CA ALA A 325 -14.95 1.12 -14.18
C ALA A 325 -16.29 1.52 -14.80
N SER A 326 -16.30 2.48 -15.72
CA SER A 326 -17.50 2.92 -16.42
C SER A 326 -18.09 1.85 -17.33
N LEU A 327 -17.26 0.88 -17.76
CA LEU A 327 -17.72 -0.29 -18.52
C LEU A 327 -18.28 -1.40 -17.62
N GLY A 328 -18.27 -1.18 -16.31
CA GLY A 328 -18.70 -2.19 -15.33
C GLY A 328 -17.70 -3.30 -15.09
N ILE A 329 -16.46 -3.14 -15.51
CA ILE A 329 -15.40 -4.13 -15.34
C ILE A 329 -14.69 -3.88 -14.00
N TYR A 330 -14.82 -4.81 -13.07
CA TYR A 330 -14.19 -4.77 -11.76
C TYR A 330 -13.43 -6.07 -11.49
N PRO A 331 -12.19 -6.02 -10.97
CA PRO A 331 -11.45 -4.82 -10.60
C PRO A 331 -11.10 -3.96 -11.82
N ALA A 332 -11.16 -2.65 -11.65
CA ALA A 332 -10.96 -1.70 -12.76
C ALA A 332 -9.48 -1.44 -13.07
N VAL A 333 -8.68 -2.49 -13.04
CA VAL A 333 -7.24 -2.43 -13.33
C VAL A 333 -7.02 -2.25 -14.82
N ASP A 334 -6.26 -1.22 -15.20
CA ASP A 334 -5.90 -0.98 -16.58
C ASP A 334 -4.80 -1.96 -17.01
N PRO A 335 -5.06 -2.90 -17.92
CA PRO A 335 -4.09 -3.91 -18.31
C PRO A 335 -2.97 -3.39 -19.20
N LEU A 336 -3.12 -2.21 -19.79
CA LEU A 336 -2.10 -1.59 -20.64
C LEU A 336 -1.19 -0.64 -19.86
N ASP A 337 -1.74 0.10 -18.89
CA ASP A 337 -0.99 1.07 -18.09
C ASP A 337 -0.36 0.44 -16.84
N SER A 338 -0.86 -0.72 -16.40
CA SER A 338 -0.29 -1.44 -15.27
C SER A 338 0.92 -2.25 -15.70
N THR A 339 1.97 -2.24 -14.87
CA THR A 339 3.26 -2.88 -15.19
C THR A 339 3.82 -3.64 -14.00
N SER A 340 4.75 -4.55 -14.27
CA SER A 340 5.54 -5.21 -13.23
C SER A 340 6.93 -5.57 -13.78
N ARG A 341 7.95 -5.38 -12.96
CA ARG A 341 9.31 -5.83 -13.28
C ARG A 341 9.43 -7.34 -13.33
N GLN A 342 8.44 -8.05 -12.80
CA GLN A 342 8.38 -9.51 -12.83
C GLN A 342 7.97 -10.06 -14.19
N ILE A 343 7.51 -9.25 -15.13
CA ILE A 343 7.19 -9.65 -16.50
C ILE A 343 8.49 -9.81 -17.31
N ASP A 344 9.16 -10.92 -17.05
CA ASP A 344 10.41 -11.34 -17.66
C ASP A 344 10.35 -12.87 -17.83
N PRO A 345 10.64 -13.42 -19.01
CA PRO A 345 10.59 -14.88 -19.23
C PRO A 345 11.42 -15.70 -18.24
N ASN A 346 12.50 -15.11 -17.74
CA ASN A 346 13.38 -15.77 -16.77
C ASN A 346 12.78 -15.83 -15.35
N VAL A 347 11.79 -14.98 -15.05
CA VAL A 347 11.14 -14.91 -13.74
C VAL A 347 9.81 -15.69 -13.74
N ILE A 348 8.94 -15.41 -14.71
CA ILE A 348 7.58 -15.96 -14.77
C ILE A 348 7.43 -17.15 -15.72
N GLY A 349 8.45 -17.45 -16.51
CA GLY A 349 8.44 -18.50 -17.53
C GLY A 349 7.89 -18.01 -18.87
N GLU A 350 8.24 -18.76 -19.94
CA GLU A 350 7.89 -18.41 -21.32
C GLU A 350 6.38 -18.40 -21.57
N GLU A 351 5.64 -19.34 -20.99
CA GLU A 351 4.19 -19.46 -21.19
C GLU A 351 3.46 -18.23 -20.63
N HIS A 352 3.68 -17.89 -19.38
CA HIS A 352 3.06 -16.71 -18.75
C HIS A 352 3.44 -15.42 -19.49
N TYR A 353 4.72 -15.28 -19.83
CA TYR A 353 5.21 -14.10 -20.56
C TYR A 353 4.53 -13.95 -21.93
N SER A 354 4.49 -15.04 -22.73
CA SER A 354 3.88 -15.03 -24.06
C SER A 354 2.39 -14.69 -24.01
N ILE A 355 1.67 -15.24 -23.05
CA ILE A 355 0.23 -14.98 -22.88
C ILE A 355 -0.02 -13.54 -22.46
N THR A 356 0.76 -13.04 -21.54
CA THR A 356 0.65 -11.61 -21.11
C THR A 356 0.89 -10.68 -22.30
N ARG A 357 1.92 -10.94 -23.10
CA ARG A 357 2.20 -10.15 -24.32
C ARG A 357 1.07 -10.26 -25.34
N GLY A 358 0.55 -11.47 -25.55
CA GLY A 358 -0.57 -11.70 -26.45
C GLY A 358 -1.83 -10.93 -26.03
N VAL A 359 -2.14 -10.96 -24.75
CA VAL A 359 -3.27 -10.18 -24.16
C VAL A 359 -3.06 -8.69 -24.37
N GLN A 360 -1.88 -8.19 -24.04
CA GLN A 360 -1.57 -6.75 -24.19
C GLN A 360 -1.62 -6.30 -25.65
N GLN A 361 -1.09 -7.08 -26.57
CA GLN A 361 -1.11 -6.78 -28.02
C GLN A 361 -2.55 -6.75 -28.55
N THR A 362 -3.37 -7.70 -28.16
CA THR A 362 -4.78 -7.75 -28.56
C THR A 362 -5.56 -6.56 -28.03
N LEU A 363 -5.37 -6.19 -26.79
CA LEU A 363 -6.00 -5.01 -26.17
C LEU A 363 -5.50 -3.71 -26.77
N GLN A 364 -4.21 -3.62 -27.08
CA GLN A 364 -3.62 -2.44 -27.72
C GLN A 364 -4.19 -2.24 -29.12
N ARG A 365 -4.30 -3.34 -29.89
CA ARG A 365 -4.91 -3.28 -31.23
C ARG A 365 -6.37 -2.83 -31.15
N TYR A 366 -7.11 -3.33 -30.19
CA TYR A 366 -8.50 -2.90 -29.97
C TYR A 366 -8.58 -1.40 -29.64
N LYS A 367 -7.68 -0.90 -28.79
CA LYS A 367 -7.62 0.52 -28.46
C LYS A 367 -7.36 1.39 -29.69
N GLU A 368 -6.45 0.98 -30.58
CA GLU A 368 -6.16 1.68 -31.83
C GLU A 368 -7.37 1.67 -32.79
N LEU A 369 -8.15 0.60 -32.79
CA LEU A 369 -9.31 0.45 -33.68
C LEU A 369 -10.58 1.16 -33.15
N ARG A 370 -10.63 1.52 -31.88
CA ARG A 370 -11.83 2.12 -31.26
C ARG A 370 -12.33 3.37 -31.99
N ASP A 371 -11.44 4.25 -32.40
CA ASP A 371 -11.80 5.48 -33.11
C ASP A 371 -12.35 5.18 -34.49
N ILE A 372 -11.76 4.20 -35.17
CA ILE A 372 -12.24 3.74 -36.48
C ILE A 372 -13.62 3.12 -36.34
N ILE A 373 -13.85 2.30 -35.34
CA ILE A 373 -15.15 1.67 -35.06
C ILE A 373 -16.21 2.72 -34.77
N ALA A 374 -15.86 3.75 -33.99
CA ALA A 374 -16.79 4.82 -33.63
C ALA A 374 -17.23 5.65 -34.84
N ILE A 375 -16.35 5.82 -35.83
CA ILE A 375 -16.63 6.64 -37.03
C ILE A 375 -17.25 5.82 -38.18
N LEU A 376 -16.66 4.66 -38.47
CA LEU A 376 -17.00 3.86 -39.65
C LEU A 376 -17.84 2.61 -39.36
N GLY A 377 -17.92 2.20 -38.09
CA GLY A 377 -18.56 0.97 -37.69
C GLY A 377 -17.68 -0.27 -37.81
N MET A 378 -18.15 -1.37 -37.23
CA MET A 378 -17.44 -2.67 -37.22
C MET A 378 -17.30 -3.30 -38.61
N ASP A 379 -18.25 -3.06 -39.52
CA ASP A 379 -18.31 -3.72 -40.81
C ASP A 379 -17.18 -3.32 -41.75
N GLU A 380 -16.61 -2.14 -41.55
CA GLU A 380 -15.52 -1.61 -42.36
C GLU A 380 -14.13 -2.17 -41.96
N LEU A 381 -14.05 -2.94 -40.87
CA LEU A 381 -12.80 -3.55 -40.44
C LEU A 381 -12.41 -4.75 -41.29
N ALA A 382 -11.10 -4.93 -41.47
CA ALA A 382 -10.57 -6.18 -42.06
C ALA A 382 -10.97 -7.38 -41.19
N PRO A 383 -11.11 -8.59 -41.76
CA PRO A 383 -11.47 -9.78 -41.00
C PRO A 383 -10.54 -10.07 -39.82
N GLU A 384 -9.24 -9.78 -39.95
CA GLU A 384 -8.24 -9.92 -38.90
C GLU A 384 -8.52 -8.97 -37.74
N ASP A 385 -8.90 -7.73 -38.03
CA ASP A 385 -9.22 -6.72 -37.02
C ASP A 385 -10.55 -7.03 -36.33
N LYS A 386 -11.55 -7.57 -37.04
CA LYS A 386 -12.80 -8.05 -36.45
C LYS A 386 -12.54 -9.16 -35.44
N LEU A 387 -11.65 -10.08 -35.76
CA LEU A 387 -11.27 -11.15 -34.86
C LEU A 387 -10.52 -10.62 -33.63
N ALA A 388 -9.57 -9.70 -33.83
CA ALA A 388 -8.85 -9.05 -32.74
C ALA A 388 -9.81 -8.32 -31.78
N VAL A 389 -10.79 -7.59 -32.30
CA VAL A 389 -11.80 -6.90 -31.49
C VAL A 389 -12.66 -7.89 -30.71
N ALA A 390 -13.10 -8.97 -31.34
CA ALA A 390 -13.92 -9.99 -30.67
C ALA A 390 -13.16 -10.64 -29.50
N ARG A 391 -11.90 -10.98 -29.70
CA ARG A 391 -11.03 -11.54 -28.66
C ARG A 391 -10.72 -10.52 -27.57
N ALA A 392 -10.44 -9.28 -27.94
CA ALA A 392 -10.17 -8.21 -26.99
C ALA A 392 -11.36 -7.96 -26.03
N ARG A 393 -12.57 -7.97 -26.55
CA ARG A 393 -13.78 -7.79 -25.74
C ARG A 393 -13.98 -8.96 -24.76
N LYS A 394 -13.70 -10.18 -25.19
CA LYS A 394 -13.72 -11.35 -24.29
C LYS A 394 -12.64 -11.24 -23.20
N ILE A 395 -11.43 -10.81 -23.57
CA ILE A 395 -10.32 -10.58 -22.64
C ILE A 395 -10.71 -9.54 -21.59
N GLN A 396 -11.27 -8.40 -22.01
CA GLN A 396 -11.71 -7.35 -21.08
C GLN A 396 -12.71 -7.88 -20.06
N ARG A 397 -13.70 -8.63 -20.51
CA ARG A 397 -14.71 -9.20 -19.63
C ARG A 397 -14.15 -10.29 -18.72
N PHE A 398 -13.22 -11.09 -19.23
CA PHE A 398 -12.57 -12.13 -18.42
C PHE A 398 -11.59 -11.57 -17.40
N LEU A 399 -11.09 -10.36 -17.58
CA LEU A 399 -10.31 -9.64 -16.57
C LEU A 399 -11.18 -9.26 -15.35
N SER A 400 -12.49 -9.17 -15.50
CA SER A 400 -13.39 -8.97 -14.38
C SER A 400 -13.50 -10.23 -13.53
N GLN A 401 -13.78 -10.03 -12.25
CA GLN A 401 -13.81 -11.12 -11.27
C GLN A 401 -14.66 -10.73 -10.07
N PRO A 402 -15.54 -11.61 -9.57
CA PRO A 402 -16.27 -11.32 -8.35
C PRO A 402 -15.35 -11.48 -7.14
N PHE A 403 -15.44 -10.53 -6.23
CA PHE A 403 -14.65 -10.50 -5.00
C PHE A 403 -15.41 -11.04 -3.80
N HIS A 404 -14.72 -11.73 -2.90
CA HIS A 404 -15.30 -12.24 -1.65
C HIS A 404 -15.81 -11.10 -0.78
N VAL A 405 -15.06 -10.00 -0.70
CA VAL A 405 -15.42 -8.84 0.12
C VAL A 405 -16.61 -8.06 -0.44
N ALA A 406 -16.99 -8.28 -1.67
CA ALA A 406 -18.12 -7.63 -2.32
C ALA A 406 -19.40 -8.49 -2.31
N GLU A 407 -19.36 -9.74 -1.82
CA GLU A 407 -20.53 -10.65 -1.80
C GLU A 407 -21.74 -10.03 -1.12
N VAL A 408 -21.53 -9.29 -0.04
CA VAL A 408 -22.59 -8.63 0.73
C VAL A 408 -23.36 -7.61 -0.12
N PHE A 409 -22.68 -6.96 -1.06
CA PHE A 409 -23.24 -5.90 -1.90
C PHE A 409 -23.78 -6.42 -3.23
N THR A 410 -23.10 -7.40 -3.83
CA THR A 410 -23.43 -7.89 -5.17
C THR A 410 -24.32 -9.13 -5.16
N GLY A 411 -24.35 -9.88 -4.07
CA GLY A 411 -25.01 -11.16 -3.97
C GLY A 411 -24.37 -12.28 -4.78
N THR A 412 -23.22 -12.01 -5.41
CA THR A 412 -22.47 -13.00 -6.19
C THR A 412 -21.32 -13.55 -5.36
N PRO A 413 -21.16 -14.89 -5.27
CA PRO A 413 -20.05 -15.49 -4.56
C PRO A 413 -18.70 -15.06 -5.14
N GLY A 414 -17.76 -14.69 -4.28
CA GLY A 414 -16.41 -14.33 -4.67
C GLY A 414 -15.61 -15.52 -5.17
N LYS A 415 -14.60 -15.25 -6.00
CA LYS A 415 -13.72 -16.26 -6.58
C LYS A 415 -12.26 -15.91 -6.36
N TYR A 416 -11.51 -16.90 -5.91
CA TYR A 416 -10.05 -16.88 -5.92
C TYR A 416 -9.62 -17.70 -7.15
N VAL A 417 -8.83 -17.11 -8.03
CA VAL A 417 -8.37 -17.79 -9.25
C VAL A 417 -6.87 -18.00 -9.16
N SER A 418 -6.42 -19.26 -9.19
CA SER A 418 -5.00 -19.56 -9.17
C SER A 418 -4.29 -19.02 -10.42
N LEU A 419 -3.00 -18.75 -10.31
CA LEU A 419 -2.20 -18.29 -11.45
C LEU A 419 -2.27 -19.27 -12.62
N LYS A 420 -2.22 -20.56 -12.33
CA LYS A 420 -2.33 -21.62 -13.34
C LYS A 420 -3.63 -21.53 -14.13
N GLU A 421 -4.75 -21.36 -13.45
CA GLU A 421 -6.07 -21.23 -14.08
C GLU A 421 -6.20 -19.91 -14.85
N THR A 422 -5.62 -18.83 -14.35
CA THR A 422 -5.56 -17.55 -15.05
C THR A 422 -4.82 -17.67 -16.37
N ILE A 423 -3.64 -18.27 -16.35
CA ILE A 423 -2.81 -18.49 -17.56
C ILE A 423 -3.58 -19.38 -18.56
N ARG A 424 -4.14 -20.49 -18.09
CA ARG A 424 -4.92 -21.41 -18.94
C ARG A 424 -6.08 -20.69 -19.62
N GLY A 425 -6.85 -19.92 -18.87
CA GLY A 425 -8.02 -19.22 -19.39
C GLY A 425 -7.69 -18.18 -20.46
N PHE A 426 -6.71 -17.33 -20.19
CA PHE A 426 -6.29 -16.32 -21.15
C PHE A 426 -5.63 -16.93 -22.39
N LYS A 427 -4.88 -18.01 -22.21
CA LYS A 427 -4.32 -18.75 -23.33
C LYS A 427 -5.40 -19.26 -24.29
N MET A 428 -6.45 -19.85 -23.76
CA MET A 428 -7.57 -20.35 -24.55
C MET A 428 -8.26 -19.23 -25.34
N ILE A 429 -8.40 -18.05 -24.76
CA ILE A 429 -9.00 -16.89 -25.44
C ILE A 429 -8.09 -16.40 -26.57
N VAL A 430 -6.81 -16.21 -26.28
CA VAL A 430 -5.80 -15.69 -27.23
C VAL A 430 -5.60 -16.67 -28.40
N ASP A 431 -5.57 -17.97 -28.13
CA ASP A 431 -5.38 -19.02 -29.15
C ASP A 431 -6.64 -19.29 -29.99
N GLY A 432 -7.76 -18.68 -29.67
CA GLY A 432 -8.99 -18.78 -30.44
C GLY A 432 -9.93 -19.91 -30.06
N GLU A 433 -9.65 -20.69 -29.03
CA GLU A 433 -10.49 -21.79 -28.56
C GLU A 433 -11.85 -21.30 -28.03
N CYS A 434 -11.97 -20.02 -27.73
CA CYS A 434 -13.18 -19.40 -27.21
C CYS A 434 -13.90 -18.53 -28.25
N ASP A 435 -13.48 -18.54 -29.51
CA ASP A 435 -14.03 -17.64 -30.54
C ASP A 435 -15.52 -17.85 -30.81
N SER A 436 -16.02 -19.06 -30.60
CA SER A 436 -17.44 -19.39 -30.78
C SER A 436 -18.35 -19.01 -29.61
N LEU A 437 -17.77 -18.58 -28.46
CA LEU A 437 -18.53 -18.26 -27.28
C LEU A 437 -18.94 -16.78 -27.25
N PRO A 438 -20.12 -16.43 -26.67
CA PRO A 438 -20.50 -15.04 -26.51
C PRO A 438 -19.65 -14.32 -25.50
N GLU A 439 -19.34 -13.04 -25.72
CA GLU A 439 -18.50 -12.25 -24.85
C GLU A 439 -19.05 -12.11 -23.42
N GLN A 440 -20.35 -12.08 -23.23
CA GLN A 440 -21.00 -11.96 -21.93
C GLN A 440 -20.76 -13.17 -21.02
N ALA A 441 -20.46 -14.33 -21.61
CA ALA A 441 -20.11 -15.51 -20.82
C ALA A 441 -18.81 -15.34 -19.99
N PHE A 442 -17.95 -14.42 -20.37
CA PHE A 442 -16.68 -14.13 -19.70
C PHE A 442 -16.79 -13.07 -18.62
N TYR A 443 -17.95 -12.43 -18.48
CA TYR A 443 -18.15 -11.34 -17.53
C TYR A 443 -18.38 -11.86 -16.11
N MET A 444 -17.59 -11.34 -15.16
CA MET A 444 -17.69 -11.65 -13.72
C MET A 444 -17.70 -13.14 -13.41
N VAL A 445 -16.74 -13.85 -13.97
CA VAL A 445 -16.49 -15.27 -13.69
C VAL A 445 -15.11 -15.46 -13.08
N GLY A 446 -14.88 -16.60 -12.44
CA GLY A 446 -13.57 -16.98 -11.91
C GLY A 446 -12.70 -17.58 -13.02
N LYS A 447 -12.55 -18.90 -13.02
CA LYS A 447 -11.78 -19.60 -14.05
C LYS A 447 -12.57 -19.80 -15.35
N ILE A 448 -11.85 -20.15 -16.41
CA ILE A 448 -12.44 -20.27 -17.77
C ILE A 448 -13.58 -21.30 -17.85
N ASP A 449 -13.55 -22.34 -17.03
CA ASP A 449 -14.62 -23.34 -16.99
C ASP A 449 -15.99 -22.74 -16.67
N GLU A 450 -16.02 -21.72 -15.84
CA GLU A 450 -17.24 -20.98 -15.50
C GLU A 450 -17.79 -20.21 -16.71
N ALA A 451 -16.90 -19.69 -17.56
CA ALA A 451 -17.31 -19.04 -18.81
C ALA A 451 -17.97 -20.04 -19.78
N PHE A 452 -17.41 -21.23 -19.91
CA PHE A 452 -18.02 -22.30 -20.74
C PHE A 452 -19.38 -22.73 -20.18
N GLU A 453 -19.50 -22.88 -18.90
CA GLU A 453 -20.76 -23.24 -18.24
C GLU A 453 -21.81 -22.15 -18.41
N LYS A 454 -21.43 -20.88 -18.23
CA LYS A 454 -22.31 -19.74 -18.44
C LYS A 454 -22.76 -19.63 -19.89
N ALA A 455 -21.90 -19.90 -20.87
CA ALA A 455 -22.23 -19.94 -22.27
C ALA A 455 -23.26 -21.02 -22.60
N ARG A 456 -23.18 -22.20 -21.98
CA ARG A 456 -24.18 -23.27 -22.13
C ARG A 456 -25.55 -22.85 -21.63
N LYS A 457 -25.60 -22.12 -20.51
CA LYS A 457 -26.83 -21.61 -19.91
C LYS A 457 -27.48 -20.47 -20.71
N MET A 458 -26.69 -19.80 -21.55
CA MET A 458 -27.18 -18.71 -22.41
C MET A 458 -27.77 -19.18 -23.72
N LYS A 459 -27.61 -20.46 -24.10
CA LYS A 459 -28.24 -21.10 -25.22
C LYS A 459 -29.62 -21.62 -24.80
#